data_b4ad60eaeae3705c338428920ae2aae2
#
_entry.id   b4ad60eaeae3705c338428920ae2aae2
#
_cell.length_a   1.000
_cell.length_b   1.000
_cell.length_c   1.000
_cell.angle_alpha   90.00
_cell.angle_beta   90.00
_cell.angle_gamma   90.00
#
_symmetry.space_group_name_H-M   'P 1'
#
loop_
_entity.id
_entity.type
_entity.pdbx_description
1 polymer ?
#
loop_
_entity_poly.entity_id
_entity_poly.type
_entity_poly.pdbx_seq_one_letter_code
_entity_poly.pdbx_strand_id
1 'polypeptide(L)'
;MSKDNLIFPISPVKAAPAHVDALTINWHVTEACNYRCQYCYAKWTDHPCPRELFHDRDRSQHLLVELFRYFQPTNTSNPLRDALSWRTLRLNLAGGEPSILGERLLDITRAAKQVGFEVSLISNASRLTSDVIKQLAPQLTYLGVSLDSTHSGTNLAIGRVERSGQRLSLNELTANLDFARQVNPALKIKINTVVNALNADEDLSGLITRVRPERWKVLRMLPIVDATLAVSDEAFAAFVERHSAFRSIQCVEDNSDMSESYLMVDPYGRFFQNQAAGKRGYLYSRPILPSGAAAAFSEMRFNPAGFRSRYTTAPGEAS
;
A
#
# COMPACT_ATOMS: atom_id res chain seq x y z
N MET A 1 13.12 -67.05 -8.19
CA MET A 1 13.75 -65.79 -8.62
C MET A 1 12.69 -64.70 -8.54
N SER A 2 12.61 -64.01 -7.40
CA SER A 2 11.68 -62.90 -7.16
C SER A 2 12.24 -61.62 -7.77
N LYS A 3 11.44 -60.96 -8.62
CA LYS A 3 11.78 -59.63 -9.15
C LYS A 3 11.29 -58.61 -8.15
N ASP A 4 12.19 -58.09 -7.33
CA ASP A 4 11.91 -56.93 -6.48
C ASP A 4 11.73 -55.70 -7.35
N ASN A 5 10.46 -55.24 -7.48
CA ASN A 5 10.12 -53.95 -8.04
C ASN A 5 10.58 -52.85 -7.05
N LEU A 6 11.73 -52.27 -7.28
CA LEU A 6 12.14 -51.02 -6.61
C LEU A 6 11.22 -49.90 -7.04
N ILE A 7 10.24 -49.58 -6.19
CA ILE A 7 9.44 -48.33 -6.29
C ILE A 7 10.29 -47.23 -5.74
N PHE A 8 10.89 -46.42 -6.61
CA PHE A 8 11.53 -45.16 -6.19
C PHE A 8 10.43 -44.22 -5.70
N PRO A 9 10.58 -43.61 -4.51
CA PRO A 9 9.64 -42.61 -4.06
C PRO A 9 9.71 -41.41 -5.01
N ILE A 10 8.59 -41.12 -5.66
CA ILE A 10 8.43 -39.90 -6.47
C ILE A 10 8.50 -38.75 -5.49
N SER A 11 9.60 -37.97 -5.53
CA SER A 11 9.69 -36.73 -4.77
C SER A 11 8.48 -35.87 -5.13
N PRO A 12 7.80 -35.26 -4.14
CA PRO A 12 6.65 -34.42 -4.42
C PRO A 12 7.08 -33.30 -5.38
N VAL A 13 6.41 -33.20 -6.52
CA VAL A 13 6.65 -32.13 -7.50
C VAL A 13 6.35 -30.82 -6.76
N LYS A 14 7.37 -29.98 -6.58
CA LYS A 14 7.24 -28.65 -5.95
C LYS A 14 6.20 -27.88 -6.77
N ALA A 15 5.10 -27.46 -6.13
CA ALA A 15 4.08 -26.68 -6.81
C ALA A 15 4.70 -25.45 -7.46
N ALA A 16 4.27 -25.10 -8.67
CA ALA A 16 4.76 -23.91 -9.37
C ALA A 16 4.51 -22.66 -8.52
N PRO A 17 5.46 -21.69 -8.49
CA PRO A 17 5.28 -20.44 -7.77
C PRO A 17 4.00 -19.72 -8.22
N ALA A 18 3.24 -19.21 -7.25
CA ALA A 18 2.05 -18.45 -7.56
C ALA A 18 2.41 -17.13 -8.29
N HIS A 19 1.67 -16.79 -9.35
CA HIS A 19 1.96 -15.60 -10.15
C HIS A 19 1.22 -14.37 -9.61
N VAL A 20 1.92 -13.22 -9.60
CA VAL A 20 1.37 -11.87 -9.46
C VAL A 20 2.00 -10.98 -10.52
N ASP A 21 1.25 -10.02 -11.07
CA ASP A 21 1.79 -9.14 -12.10
C ASP A 21 2.94 -8.28 -11.60
N ALA A 22 2.75 -7.64 -10.43
CA ALA A 22 3.73 -6.77 -9.82
C ALA A 22 3.99 -7.15 -8.36
N LEU A 23 5.26 -7.33 -7.98
CA LEU A 23 5.65 -7.34 -6.58
C LEU A 23 5.68 -5.89 -6.07
N THR A 24 4.85 -5.58 -5.08
CA THR A 24 4.72 -4.22 -4.57
C THR A 24 5.48 -4.03 -3.27
N ILE A 25 6.39 -3.05 -3.24
CA ILE A 25 7.10 -2.57 -2.05
C ILE A 25 6.48 -1.25 -1.64
N ASN A 26 6.08 -1.11 -0.37
CA ASN A 26 5.56 0.13 0.18
C ASN A 26 6.67 0.86 0.92
N TRP A 27 7.17 1.96 0.35
CA TRP A 27 8.12 2.81 1.07
C TRP A 27 7.36 3.94 1.75
N HIS A 28 7.39 3.93 3.07
CA HIS A 28 6.91 5.03 3.90
C HIS A 28 8.00 6.11 3.90
N VAL A 29 7.87 7.08 3.00
CA VAL A 29 8.92 8.08 2.76
C VAL A 29 9.11 9.04 3.91
N THR A 30 8.08 9.24 4.75
CA THR A 30 8.10 10.11 5.93
C THR A 30 7.12 9.62 6.98
N GLU A 31 7.38 9.90 8.24
CA GLU A 31 6.43 9.76 9.34
C GLU A 31 5.53 11.00 9.50
N ALA A 32 5.88 12.11 8.87
CA ALA A 32 5.09 13.33 8.98
C ALA A 32 3.77 13.24 8.24
N CYS A 33 2.70 13.72 8.86
CA CYS A 33 1.37 13.81 8.29
C CYS A 33 0.68 15.10 8.73
N ASN A 34 -0.05 15.72 7.83
CA ASN A 34 -0.88 16.89 8.14
C ASN A 34 -2.28 16.54 8.68
N TYR A 35 -2.65 15.24 8.71
CA TYR A 35 -3.86 14.72 9.36
C TYR A 35 -3.52 14.02 10.69
N ARG A 36 -4.56 13.75 11.50
CA ARG A 36 -4.45 13.04 12.79
C ARG A 36 -5.57 12.01 12.93
N CYS A 37 -5.64 11.10 11.96
CA CYS A 37 -6.63 10.02 12.00
C CYS A 37 -6.43 9.16 13.24
N GLN A 38 -7.45 9.03 14.08
CA GLN A 38 -7.38 8.31 15.35
C GLN A 38 -7.10 6.81 15.17
N TYR A 39 -7.57 6.23 14.07
CA TYR A 39 -7.33 4.83 13.72
C TYR A 39 -5.95 4.59 13.10
N CYS A 40 -5.14 5.64 12.90
CA CYS A 40 -3.91 5.48 12.15
C CYS A 40 -2.99 4.45 12.80
N TYR A 41 -2.58 3.46 12.01
CA TYR A 41 -1.73 2.37 12.47
C TYR A 41 -0.29 2.82 12.77
N ALA A 42 0.09 4.05 12.46
CA ALA A 42 1.42 4.59 12.66
C ALA A 42 1.42 5.77 13.64
N LYS A 43 2.56 5.97 14.29
CA LYS A 43 2.81 7.15 15.13
C LYS A 43 3.36 8.25 14.25
N TRP A 44 2.50 9.14 13.81
CA TRP A 44 2.89 10.23 12.95
C TRP A 44 3.42 11.42 13.73
N THR A 45 4.41 12.09 13.13
CA THR A 45 4.95 13.37 13.60
C THR A 45 4.36 14.52 12.80
N ASP A 46 4.55 15.73 13.29
CA ASP A 46 4.07 16.95 12.63
C ASP A 46 4.98 17.41 11.51
N HIS A 47 6.26 17.15 11.68
CA HIS A 47 7.32 17.51 10.76
C HIS A 47 8.19 16.31 10.47
N PRO A 48 8.75 16.23 9.24
CA PRO A 48 9.71 15.19 8.92
C PRO A 48 10.90 15.20 9.86
N CYS A 49 11.34 13.99 10.26
CA CYS A 49 12.56 13.85 11.04
C CYS A 49 13.79 14.09 10.15
N PRO A 50 14.80 14.88 10.56
CA PRO A 50 16.01 15.12 9.76
C PRO A 50 16.79 13.85 9.39
N ARG A 51 16.55 12.73 10.06
CA ARG A 51 17.17 11.43 9.78
C ARG A 51 16.43 10.61 8.72
N GLU A 52 15.26 11.02 8.27
CA GLU A 52 14.53 10.33 7.20
C GLU A 52 15.31 10.41 5.89
N LEU A 53 15.34 9.31 5.15
CA LEU A 53 16.20 9.16 3.97
C LEU A 53 15.87 10.14 2.84
N PHE A 54 14.64 10.58 2.73
CA PHE A 54 14.25 11.51 1.65
C PHE A 54 15.00 12.86 1.70
N HIS A 55 15.58 13.25 2.84
CA HIS A 55 16.41 14.45 2.94
C HIS A 55 17.73 14.34 2.17
N ASP A 56 18.21 13.10 1.98
CA ASP A 56 19.48 12.81 1.31
C ASP A 56 19.18 12.09 -0.03
N ARG A 57 19.47 12.76 -1.13
CA ARG A 57 19.20 12.24 -2.49
C ARG A 57 20.01 10.99 -2.79
N ASP A 58 21.28 10.98 -2.43
CA ASP A 58 22.17 9.86 -2.73
C ASP A 58 21.78 8.62 -1.95
N ARG A 59 21.45 8.77 -0.67
CA ARG A 59 20.96 7.67 0.16
C ARG A 59 19.60 7.15 -0.32
N SER A 60 18.70 8.04 -0.72
CA SER A 60 17.41 7.66 -1.32
C SER A 60 17.64 6.86 -2.61
N GLN A 61 18.51 7.34 -3.49
CA GLN A 61 18.86 6.66 -4.73
C GLN A 61 19.50 5.29 -4.46
N HIS A 62 20.42 5.18 -3.50
CA HIS A 62 21.03 3.91 -3.12
C HIS A 62 19.99 2.92 -2.57
N LEU A 63 19.03 3.38 -1.75
CA LEU A 63 17.94 2.53 -1.27
C LEU A 63 17.10 1.98 -2.43
N LEU A 64 16.75 2.83 -3.39
CA LEU A 64 15.98 2.42 -4.57
C LEU A 64 16.72 1.38 -5.39
N VAL A 65 18.01 1.61 -5.65
CA VAL A 65 18.86 0.67 -6.41
C VAL A 65 18.99 -0.67 -5.67
N GLU A 66 19.20 -0.64 -4.36
CA GLU A 66 19.37 -1.85 -3.55
C GLU A 66 18.08 -2.69 -3.50
N LEU A 67 16.94 -2.03 -3.30
CA LEU A 67 15.63 -2.69 -3.34
C LEU A 67 15.34 -3.27 -4.73
N PHE A 68 15.60 -2.51 -5.79
CA PHE A 68 15.37 -2.99 -7.15
C PHE A 68 16.24 -4.19 -7.48
N ARG A 69 17.53 -4.10 -7.20
CA ARG A 69 18.49 -5.21 -7.44
C ARG A 69 18.06 -6.49 -6.75
N TYR A 70 17.62 -6.42 -5.52
CA TYR A 70 17.21 -7.59 -4.75
C TYR A 70 15.89 -8.19 -5.20
N PHE A 71 14.89 -7.34 -5.51
CA PHE A 71 13.53 -7.80 -5.83
C PHE A 71 13.21 -7.82 -7.34
N GLN A 72 14.13 -7.44 -8.22
CA GLN A 72 13.85 -7.47 -9.67
C GLN A 72 13.47 -8.88 -10.14
N PRO A 73 12.59 -9.01 -11.16
CA PRO A 73 12.11 -10.30 -11.63
C PRO A 73 13.21 -11.26 -12.08
N THR A 74 14.35 -10.73 -12.54
CA THR A 74 15.50 -11.50 -13.03
C THR A 74 16.43 -12.02 -11.94
N ASN A 75 16.26 -11.57 -10.68
CA ASN A 75 17.04 -12.09 -9.57
C ASN A 75 16.49 -13.44 -9.11
N THR A 76 17.04 -14.52 -9.66
CA THR A 76 16.64 -15.91 -9.33
C THR A 76 17.12 -16.37 -7.94
N SER A 77 18.09 -15.67 -7.33
CA SER A 77 18.58 -16.00 -5.99
C SER A 77 17.70 -15.48 -4.85
N ASN A 78 16.67 -14.69 -5.14
CA ASN A 78 15.74 -14.23 -4.12
C ASN A 78 14.84 -15.39 -3.65
N PRO A 79 14.84 -15.75 -2.34
CA PRO A 79 14.05 -16.88 -1.82
C PRO A 79 12.53 -16.75 -2.04
N LEU A 80 12.00 -15.54 -2.22
CA LEU A 80 10.58 -15.36 -2.55
C LEU A 80 10.20 -16.04 -3.86
N ARG A 81 11.16 -16.25 -4.78
CA ARG A 81 10.93 -16.93 -6.06
C ARG A 81 10.49 -18.38 -5.92
N ASP A 82 10.74 -18.97 -4.77
CA ASP A 82 10.25 -20.33 -4.45
C ASP A 82 8.72 -20.37 -4.29
N ALA A 83 8.10 -19.26 -3.90
CA ALA A 83 6.68 -19.18 -3.59
C ALA A 83 5.90 -18.25 -4.55
N LEU A 84 6.57 -17.21 -5.08
CA LEU A 84 5.98 -16.19 -5.96
C LEU A 84 6.79 -16.01 -7.24
N SER A 85 6.08 -15.75 -8.34
CA SER A 85 6.64 -15.21 -9.58
C SER A 85 5.98 -13.86 -9.87
N TRP A 86 6.76 -12.91 -10.41
CA TRP A 86 6.26 -11.59 -10.78
C TRP A 86 6.96 -11.07 -12.02
N ARG A 87 6.27 -10.21 -12.78
CA ARG A 87 6.80 -9.62 -14.03
C ARG A 87 7.43 -8.25 -13.81
N THR A 88 6.83 -7.45 -12.94
CA THR A 88 7.27 -6.07 -12.68
C THR A 88 7.47 -5.84 -11.18
N LEU A 89 8.18 -4.78 -10.86
CA LEU A 89 8.39 -4.35 -9.48
C LEU A 89 7.77 -2.97 -9.30
N ARG A 90 6.83 -2.85 -8.36
CA ARG A 90 6.17 -1.59 -8.07
C ARG A 90 6.64 -1.01 -6.75
N LEU A 91 7.05 0.25 -6.77
CA LEU A 91 7.26 1.04 -5.58
C LEU A 91 6.00 1.85 -5.29
N ASN A 92 5.40 1.63 -4.14
CA ASN A 92 4.26 2.39 -3.65
C ASN A 92 4.75 3.39 -2.61
N LEU A 93 4.76 4.67 -2.97
CA LEU A 93 5.13 5.76 -2.06
C LEU A 93 3.97 6.00 -1.10
N ALA A 94 4.25 5.85 0.17
CA ALA A 94 3.30 5.97 1.27
C ALA A 94 3.99 6.64 2.47
N GLY A 95 3.38 6.56 3.64
CA GLY A 95 3.99 7.07 4.87
C GLY A 95 2.97 7.78 5.74
N GLY A 96 3.35 8.90 6.34
CA GLY A 96 2.43 9.91 6.85
C GLY A 96 1.58 10.46 5.72
N GLU A 97 2.02 11.57 5.16
CA GLU A 97 1.45 12.09 3.93
C GLU A 97 2.59 12.48 2.96
N PRO A 98 2.84 11.68 1.91
CA PRO A 98 3.93 11.95 0.99
C PRO A 98 3.83 13.30 0.28
N SER A 99 2.63 13.78 0.00
CA SER A 99 2.44 15.03 -0.75
C SER A 99 2.92 16.30 -0.01
N ILE A 100 3.15 16.22 1.31
CA ILE A 100 3.73 17.36 2.05
C ILE A 100 5.21 17.58 1.73
N LEU A 101 5.88 16.61 1.12
CA LEU A 101 7.30 16.70 0.75
C LEU A 101 7.56 17.57 -0.49
N GLY A 102 6.52 17.97 -1.21
CA GLY A 102 6.63 18.84 -2.38
C GLY A 102 7.59 18.29 -3.45
N GLU A 103 8.59 19.08 -3.84
CA GLU A 103 9.55 18.70 -4.88
C GLU A 103 10.34 17.42 -4.56
N ARG A 104 10.58 17.13 -3.27
CA ARG A 104 11.27 15.89 -2.88
C ARG A 104 10.49 14.63 -3.26
N LEU A 105 9.16 14.67 -3.19
CA LEU A 105 8.34 13.57 -3.67
C LEU A 105 8.52 13.36 -5.18
N LEU A 106 8.59 14.44 -5.96
CA LEU A 106 8.85 14.37 -7.39
C LEU A 106 10.23 13.78 -7.71
N ASP A 107 11.28 14.23 -6.98
CA ASP A 107 12.62 13.69 -7.13
C ASP A 107 12.66 12.18 -6.89
N ILE A 108 12.09 11.72 -5.78
CA ILE A 108 12.01 10.29 -5.44
C ILE A 108 11.23 9.52 -6.50
N THR A 109 10.09 10.06 -6.97
CA THR A 109 9.26 9.44 -7.98
C THR A 109 10.02 9.25 -9.30
N ARG A 110 10.75 10.28 -9.75
CA ARG A 110 11.59 10.22 -10.96
C ARG A 110 12.75 9.24 -10.80
N ALA A 111 13.43 9.29 -9.66
CA ALA A 111 14.53 8.38 -9.35
C ALA A 111 14.05 6.91 -9.35
N ALA A 112 12.91 6.61 -8.74
CA ALA A 112 12.34 5.27 -8.74
C ALA A 112 12.04 4.77 -10.17
N LYS A 113 11.47 5.63 -11.03
CA LYS A 113 11.24 5.28 -12.44
C LYS A 113 12.54 5.03 -13.20
N GLN A 114 13.56 5.87 -13.01
CA GLN A 114 14.88 5.69 -13.64
C GLN A 114 15.55 4.39 -13.24
N VAL A 115 15.35 3.93 -12.01
CA VAL A 115 15.84 2.63 -11.52
C VAL A 115 15.10 1.46 -12.17
N GLY A 116 13.83 1.65 -12.61
CA GLY A 116 13.04 0.63 -13.28
C GLY A 116 11.74 0.23 -12.57
N PHE A 117 11.36 0.91 -11.50
CA PHE A 117 10.10 0.65 -10.82
C PHE A 117 8.90 1.18 -11.62
N GLU A 118 7.79 0.45 -11.59
CA GLU A 118 6.48 1.08 -11.66
C GLU A 118 6.28 1.89 -10.37
N VAL A 119 5.76 3.11 -10.47
CA VAL A 119 5.56 3.94 -9.28
C VAL A 119 4.08 4.15 -9.02
N SER A 120 3.69 4.02 -7.77
CA SER A 120 2.37 4.40 -7.26
C SER A 120 2.48 5.28 -6.02
N LEU A 121 1.46 6.07 -5.79
CA LEU A 121 1.38 6.98 -4.65
C LEU A 121 0.11 6.70 -3.87
N ILE A 122 0.17 6.73 -2.53
CA ILE A 122 -1.00 6.81 -1.66
C ILE A 122 -0.95 8.14 -0.92
N SER A 123 -2.05 8.89 -0.98
CA SER A 123 -2.17 10.22 -0.40
C SER A 123 -3.55 10.41 0.26
N ASN A 124 -3.62 11.27 1.28
CA ASN A 124 -4.88 11.79 1.81
C ASN A 124 -5.51 12.85 0.89
N ALA A 125 -4.85 13.16 -0.23
CA ALA A 125 -5.24 14.08 -1.28
C ALA A 125 -5.31 15.57 -0.90
N SER A 126 -5.04 15.96 0.33
CA SER A 126 -5.19 17.35 0.78
C SER A 126 -4.23 18.34 0.05
N ARG A 127 -3.14 17.84 -0.51
CA ARG A 127 -2.12 18.63 -1.24
C ARG A 127 -2.06 18.30 -2.73
N LEU A 128 -2.98 17.50 -3.25
CA LEU A 128 -3.04 17.15 -4.68
C LEU A 128 -3.72 18.26 -5.49
N THR A 129 -3.05 19.40 -5.60
CA THR A 129 -3.47 20.51 -6.48
C THR A 129 -3.25 20.14 -7.95
N SER A 130 -3.86 20.90 -8.86
CA SER A 130 -3.67 20.70 -10.32
C SER A 130 -2.21 20.77 -10.73
N ASP A 131 -1.41 21.66 -10.13
CA ASP A 131 0.03 21.80 -10.42
C ASP A 131 0.82 20.57 -9.97
N VAL A 132 0.51 20.03 -8.79
CA VAL A 132 1.12 18.81 -8.27
C VAL A 132 0.74 17.62 -9.16
N ILE A 133 -0.54 17.50 -9.51
CA ILE A 133 -1.06 16.44 -10.37
C ILE A 133 -0.40 16.48 -11.75
N LYS A 134 -0.28 17.66 -12.38
CA LYS A 134 0.38 17.83 -13.68
C LYS A 134 1.81 17.27 -13.71
N GLN A 135 2.51 17.36 -12.58
CA GLN A 135 3.90 16.88 -12.47
C GLN A 135 3.97 15.40 -12.08
N LEU A 136 3.11 14.94 -11.17
CA LEU A 136 3.14 13.58 -10.63
C LEU A 136 2.45 12.56 -11.54
N ALA A 137 1.27 12.87 -12.09
CA ALA A 137 0.45 11.91 -12.81
C ALA A 137 1.18 11.22 -13.97
N PRO A 138 2.03 11.90 -14.78
CA PRO A 138 2.81 11.25 -15.84
C PRO A 138 3.81 10.20 -15.35
N GLN A 139 4.16 10.26 -14.07
CA GLN A 139 5.14 9.36 -13.46
C GLN A 139 4.49 8.14 -12.80
N LEU A 140 3.18 8.17 -12.59
CA LEU A 140 2.48 7.17 -11.79
C LEU A 140 1.75 6.13 -12.64
N THR A 141 1.79 4.87 -12.18
CA THR A 141 0.92 3.80 -12.67
C THR A 141 -0.41 3.81 -11.88
N TYR A 142 -0.35 4.07 -10.57
CA TYR A 142 -1.52 4.20 -9.72
C TYR A 142 -1.44 5.46 -8.84
N LEU A 143 -2.55 6.17 -8.73
CA LEU A 143 -2.79 7.16 -7.70
C LEU A 143 -3.84 6.62 -6.72
N GLY A 144 -3.42 6.31 -5.51
CA GLY A 144 -4.29 5.90 -4.41
C GLY A 144 -4.70 7.08 -3.57
N VAL A 145 -5.99 7.25 -3.37
CA VAL A 145 -6.55 8.26 -2.48
C VAL A 145 -7.17 7.58 -1.28
N SER A 146 -6.78 8.01 -0.09
CA SER A 146 -7.40 7.57 1.15
C SER A 146 -8.66 8.39 1.41
N LEU A 147 -9.82 7.73 1.50
CA LEU A 147 -11.12 8.38 1.65
C LEU A 147 -12.08 7.48 2.41
N ASP A 148 -12.48 7.90 3.61
CA ASP A 148 -13.23 7.04 4.53
C ASP A 148 -14.71 7.42 4.64
N SER A 149 -15.05 8.67 4.35
CA SER A 149 -16.42 9.19 4.52
C SER A 149 -16.70 10.31 3.54
N THR A 150 -17.96 10.42 3.14
CA THR A 150 -18.48 11.59 2.40
C THR A 150 -18.99 12.69 3.33
N HIS A 151 -19.13 12.40 4.62
CA HIS A 151 -19.66 13.33 5.61
C HIS A 151 -18.53 14.09 6.31
N SER A 152 -18.58 15.41 6.26
CA SER A 152 -17.56 16.25 6.87
C SER A 152 -17.50 16.10 8.40
N GLY A 153 -18.61 15.79 9.06
CA GLY A 153 -18.68 15.51 10.49
C GLY A 153 -17.95 14.22 10.86
N THR A 154 -18.17 13.14 10.11
CA THR A 154 -17.46 11.87 10.30
C THR A 154 -15.96 12.03 10.07
N ASN A 155 -15.55 12.72 8.98
CA ASN A 155 -14.14 12.99 8.73
C ASN A 155 -13.48 13.79 9.85
N LEU A 156 -14.19 14.78 10.42
CA LEU A 156 -13.72 15.53 11.59
C LEU A 156 -13.57 14.62 12.82
N ALA A 157 -14.56 13.80 13.11
CA ALA A 157 -14.55 12.87 14.24
C ALA A 157 -13.44 11.81 14.10
N ILE A 158 -13.16 11.33 12.89
CA ILE A 158 -12.04 10.42 12.61
C ILE A 158 -10.68 11.14 12.74
N GLY A 159 -10.63 12.47 12.59
CA GLY A 159 -9.39 13.23 12.52
C GLY A 159 -8.82 13.35 11.09
N ARG A 160 -9.67 13.13 10.05
CA ARG A 160 -9.31 13.30 8.63
C ARG A 160 -9.52 14.74 8.18
N VAL A 161 -8.85 15.64 8.84
CA VAL A 161 -8.84 17.08 8.53
C VAL A 161 -7.42 17.63 8.74
N GLU A 162 -7.07 18.68 8.00
CA GLU A 162 -5.82 19.37 8.25
C GLU A 162 -5.84 20.06 9.63
N ARG A 163 -4.69 20.30 10.19
CA ARG A 163 -4.55 21.02 11.46
C ARG A 163 -5.10 22.44 11.40
N SER A 164 -5.07 23.06 10.23
CA SER A 164 -5.72 24.34 9.95
C SER A 164 -7.24 24.29 10.03
N GLY A 165 -7.83 23.08 10.18
CA GLY A 165 -9.25 22.85 10.06
C GLY A 165 -9.74 22.72 8.61
N GLN A 166 -8.85 22.83 7.63
CA GLN A 166 -9.22 22.67 6.22
C GLN A 166 -9.65 21.22 5.95
N ARG A 167 -10.79 21.08 5.28
CA ARG A 167 -11.40 19.80 4.92
C ARG A 167 -11.19 19.52 3.44
N LEU A 168 -11.07 18.25 3.10
CA LEU A 168 -11.03 17.82 1.71
C LEU A 168 -12.40 18.09 1.04
N SER A 169 -12.39 18.87 -0.02
CA SER A 169 -13.57 19.08 -0.88
C SER A 169 -13.71 17.90 -1.84
N LEU A 170 -14.80 17.14 -1.75
CA LEU A 170 -15.07 16.03 -2.66
C LEU A 170 -15.23 16.47 -4.11
N ASN A 171 -15.76 17.68 -4.33
CA ASN A 171 -15.89 18.24 -5.68
C ASN A 171 -14.53 18.54 -6.29
N GLU A 172 -13.65 19.20 -5.53
CA GLU A 172 -12.27 19.48 -5.96
C GLU A 172 -11.48 18.19 -6.15
N LEU A 173 -11.61 17.24 -5.22
CA LEU A 173 -10.96 15.94 -5.37
C LEU A 173 -11.38 15.26 -6.68
N THR A 174 -12.69 15.19 -6.95
CA THR A 174 -13.17 14.53 -8.17
C THR A 174 -12.66 15.23 -9.42
N ALA A 175 -12.72 16.58 -9.45
CA ALA A 175 -12.17 17.36 -10.57
C ALA A 175 -10.67 17.12 -10.75
N ASN A 176 -9.91 17.04 -9.65
CA ASN A 176 -8.48 16.76 -9.68
C ASN A 176 -8.16 15.34 -10.16
N LEU A 177 -8.98 14.35 -9.83
CA LEU A 177 -8.82 12.97 -10.33
C LEU A 177 -9.16 12.87 -11.82
N ASP A 178 -10.20 13.56 -12.28
CA ASP A 178 -10.52 13.64 -13.70
C ASP A 178 -9.40 14.36 -14.48
N PHE A 179 -8.86 15.44 -13.93
CA PHE A 179 -7.68 16.10 -14.49
C PHE A 179 -6.45 15.19 -14.53
N ALA A 180 -6.21 14.40 -13.49
CA ALA A 180 -5.11 13.44 -13.47
C ALA A 180 -5.22 12.40 -14.60
N ARG A 181 -6.44 11.94 -14.91
CA ARG A 181 -6.71 11.04 -16.06
C ARG A 181 -6.51 11.74 -17.41
N GLN A 182 -6.82 13.04 -17.51
CA GLN A 182 -6.54 13.81 -18.72
C GLN A 182 -5.03 13.96 -18.95
N VAL A 183 -4.25 14.20 -17.88
CA VAL A 183 -2.79 14.32 -17.95
C VAL A 183 -2.12 12.97 -18.25
N ASN A 184 -2.65 11.89 -17.70
CA ASN A 184 -2.16 10.52 -17.94
C ASN A 184 -3.35 9.56 -18.10
N PRO A 185 -3.78 9.28 -19.36
CA PRO A 185 -4.91 8.38 -19.61
C PRO A 185 -4.68 6.93 -19.15
N ALA A 186 -3.42 6.52 -18.95
CA ALA A 186 -3.07 5.19 -18.44
C ALA A 186 -3.04 5.13 -16.88
N LEU A 187 -3.21 6.28 -16.21
CA LEU A 187 -3.21 6.33 -14.75
C LEU A 187 -4.44 5.62 -14.18
N LYS A 188 -4.18 4.67 -13.29
CA LYS A 188 -5.24 3.97 -12.55
C LYS A 188 -5.47 4.65 -11.21
N ILE A 189 -6.73 4.93 -10.90
CA ILE A 189 -7.13 5.50 -9.61
C ILE A 189 -7.52 4.36 -8.66
N LYS A 190 -7.06 4.46 -7.43
CA LYS A 190 -7.42 3.54 -6.35
C LYS A 190 -7.99 4.34 -5.18
N ILE A 191 -9.11 3.89 -4.63
CA ILE A 191 -9.62 4.40 -3.36
C ILE A 191 -9.25 3.41 -2.26
N ASN A 192 -8.77 3.93 -1.13
CA ASN A 192 -8.58 3.17 0.11
C ASN A 192 -9.53 3.72 1.16
N THR A 193 -10.41 2.87 1.68
CA THR A 193 -11.35 3.20 2.75
C THR A 193 -11.02 2.34 3.97
N VAL A 194 -10.72 2.98 5.10
CA VAL A 194 -10.60 2.30 6.38
C VAL A 194 -11.95 2.32 7.06
N VAL A 195 -12.58 1.15 7.11
CA VAL A 195 -13.86 0.97 7.82
C VAL A 195 -13.59 0.91 9.32
N ASN A 196 -14.22 1.79 10.06
CA ASN A 196 -14.08 1.96 11.50
C ASN A 196 -15.47 2.23 12.13
N ALA A 197 -15.54 2.30 13.45
CA ALA A 197 -16.79 2.46 14.17
C ALA A 197 -17.60 3.72 13.81
N LEU A 198 -16.97 4.75 13.21
CA LEU A 198 -17.64 6.01 12.88
C LEU A 198 -18.21 6.04 11.46
N ASN A 199 -17.75 5.16 10.56
CA ASN A 199 -18.20 5.15 9.16
C ASN A 199 -18.77 3.79 8.70
N ALA A 200 -18.84 2.79 9.59
CA ALA A 200 -19.30 1.45 9.23
C ALA A 200 -20.75 1.42 8.67
N ASP A 201 -21.58 2.39 9.02
CA ASP A 201 -22.96 2.48 8.54
C ASP A 201 -23.14 3.39 7.31
N GLU A 202 -22.05 4.03 6.84
CA GLU A 202 -22.13 4.93 5.69
C GLU A 202 -22.26 4.16 4.36
N ASP A 203 -22.98 4.80 3.41
CA ASP A 203 -23.04 4.36 2.01
C ASP A 203 -22.14 5.25 1.14
N LEU A 204 -21.08 4.66 0.60
CA LEU A 204 -20.13 5.33 -0.28
C LEU A 204 -20.41 5.09 -1.77
N SER A 205 -21.52 4.43 -2.12
CA SER A 205 -21.85 4.05 -3.51
C SER A 205 -21.86 5.24 -4.47
N GLY A 206 -22.44 6.37 -4.05
CA GLY A 206 -22.47 7.59 -4.85
C GLY A 206 -21.06 8.15 -5.13
N LEU A 207 -20.17 8.09 -4.14
CA LEU A 207 -18.77 8.50 -4.28
C LEU A 207 -18.03 7.58 -5.25
N ILE A 208 -18.12 6.28 -5.05
CA ILE A 208 -17.41 5.28 -5.88
C ILE A 208 -17.89 5.36 -7.34
N THR A 209 -19.20 5.51 -7.56
CA THR A 209 -19.77 5.72 -8.88
C THR A 209 -19.23 7.00 -9.54
N ARG A 210 -19.08 8.08 -8.77
CA ARG A 210 -18.56 9.36 -9.28
C ARG A 210 -17.06 9.31 -9.59
N VAL A 211 -16.26 8.74 -8.69
CA VAL A 211 -14.79 8.65 -8.83
C VAL A 211 -14.40 7.62 -9.87
N ARG A 212 -15.17 6.54 -10.04
CA ARG A 212 -14.90 5.42 -10.97
C ARG A 212 -13.48 4.89 -10.80
N PRO A 213 -13.09 4.44 -9.60
CA PRO A 213 -11.75 3.91 -9.40
C PRO A 213 -11.60 2.54 -10.08
N GLU A 214 -10.41 2.23 -10.57
CA GLU A 214 -10.06 0.89 -11.08
C GLU A 214 -9.94 -0.12 -9.94
N ARG A 215 -9.78 0.36 -8.70
CA ARG A 215 -9.72 -0.49 -7.52
C ARG A 215 -10.20 0.24 -6.29
N TRP A 216 -11.03 -0.43 -5.50
CA TRP A 216 -11.46 0.05 -4.19
C TRP A 216 -11.00 -0.91 -3.10
N LYS A 217 -10.02 -0.49 -2.29
CA LYS A 217 -9.61 -1.23 -1.10
C LYS A 217 -10.50 -0.87 0.07
N VAL A 218 -11.18 -1.86 0.59
CA VAL A 218 -11.99 -1.80 1.79
C VAL A 218 -11.20 -2.48 2.91
N LEU A 219 -10.61 -1.67 3.78
CA LEU A 219 -9.70 -2.11 4.83
C LEU A 219 -10.41 -2.07 6.17
N ARG A 220 -10.45 -3.19 6.90
CA ARG A 220 -10.89 -3.14 8.28
C ARG A 220 -9.87 -2.37 9.12
N MET A 221 -10.36 -1.50 10.00
CA MET A 221 -9.49 -0.76 10.92
C MET A 221 -8.60 -1.71 11.72
N LEU A 222 -7.28 -1.51 11.63
CA LEU A 222 -6.28 -2.36 12.25
C LEU A 222 -5.86 -1.78 13.60
N PRO A 223 -6.16 -2.45 14.75
CA PRO A 223 -5.95 -1.93 16.10
C PRO A 223 -4.51 -2.11 16.60
N ILE A 224 -3.52 -1.59 15.85
CA ILE A 224 -2.08 -1.71 16.18
C ILE A 224 -1.68 -0.71 17.27
N VAL A 225 -2.15 0.54 17.18
CA VAL A 225 -1.82 1.61 18.12
C VAL A 225 -2.95 1.82 19.12
N ASP A 226 -4.16 1.92 18.60
CA ASP A 226 -5.39 2.18 19.35
C ASP A 226 -6.51 1.28 18.84
N ALA A 227 -7.44 0.89 19.69
CA ALA A 227 -8.61 0.07 19.36
C ALA A 227 -9.95 0.83 19.51
N THR A 228 -9.91 2.12 19.84
CA THR A 228 -11.11 2.92 20.15
C THR A 228 -12.11 2.95 19.00
N LEU A 229 -11.61 2.96 17.76
CA LEU A 229 -12.45 2.94 16.56
C LEU A 229 -12.51 1.56 15.89
N ALA A 230 -12.20 0.49 16.62
CA ALA A 230 -12.36 -0.86 16.09
C ALA A 230 -13.81 -1.14 15.71
N VAL A 231 -14.01 -1.85 14.60
CA VAL A 231 -15.32 -2.23 14.07
C VAL A 231 -15.53 -3.73 14.31
N SER A 232 -16.78 -4.14 14.67
CA SER A 232 -17.13 -5.55 14.84
C SER A 232 -17.11 -6.31 13.51
N ASP A 233 -17.09 -7.65 13.57
CA ASP A 233 -17.14 -8.51 12.39
C ASP A 233 -18.44 -8.29 11.60
N GLU A 234 -19.58 -8.18 12.31
CA GLU A 234 -20.89 -7.97 11.73
C GLU A 234 -21.00 -6.62 11.03
N ALA A 235 -20.51 -5.54 11.67
CA ALA A 235 -20.56 -4.20 11.10
C ALA A 235 -19.63 -4.07 9.88
N PHE A 236 -18.45 -4.70 9.91
CA PHE A 236 -17.56 -4.74 8.76
C PHE A 236 -18.17 -5.53 7.60
N ALA A 237 -18.74 -6.71 7.88
CA ALA A 237 -19.42 -7.52 6.86
C ALA A 237 -20.64 -6.79 6.27
N ALA A 238 -21.42 -6.09 7.10
CA ALA A 238 -22.55 -5.29 6.64
C ALA A 238 -22.11 -4.14 5.73
N PHE A 239 -20.98 -3.48 6.04
CA PHE A 239 -20.40 -2.47 5.17
C PHE A 239 -20.01 -3.06 3.80
N VAL A 240 -19.32 -4.18 3.78
CA VAL A 240 -18.92 -4.85 2.53
C VAL A 240 -20.13 -5.26 1.69
N GLU A 241 -21.16 -5.84 2.32
CA GLU A 241 -22.36 -6.29 1.61
C GLU A 241 -23.21 -5.11 1.09
N ARG A 242 -23.31 -4.00 1.82
CA ARG A 242 -23.97 -2.76 1.36
C ARG A 242 -23.39 -2.27 0.04
N HIS A 243 -22.12 -2.52 -0.20
CA HIS A 243 -21.42 -2.10 -1.41
C HIS A 243 -21.17 -3.23 -2.41
N SER A 244 -21.97 -4.31 -2.34
CA SER A 244 -21.78 -5.51 -3.18
C SER A 244 -21.89 -5.25 -4.69
N ALA A 245 -22.55 -4.18 -5.11
CA ALA A 245 -22.59 -3.71 -6.50
C ALA A 245 -21.18 -3.40 -7.08
N PHE A 246 -20.20 -3.15 -6.23
CA PHE A 246 -18.81 -2.83 -6.62
C PHE A 246 -17.84 -4.00 -6.43
N ARG A 247 -18.31 -5.24 -6.27
CA ARG A 247 -17.46 -6.42 -6.04
C ARG A 247 -16.35 -6.60 -7.08
N SER A 248 -16.60 -6.22 -8.31
CA SER A 248 -15.61 -6.33 -9.40
C SER A 248 -14.36 -5.47 -9.22
N ILE A 249 -14.44 -4.39 -8.44
CA ILE A 249 -13.33 -3.49 -8.15
C ILE A 249 -12.93 -3.50 -6.67
N GLN A 250 -13.73 -4.17 -5.81
CA GLN A 250 -13.44 -4.26 -4.38
C GLN A 250 -12.27 -5.20 -4.10
N CYS A 251 -11.41 -4.78 -3.17
CA CYS A 251 -10.42 -5.63 -2.53
C CYS A 251 -10.62 -5.46 -1.02
N VAL A 252 -11.30 -6.43 -0.43
CA VAL A 252 -11.58 -6.44 1.01
C VAL A 252 -10.40 -7.03 1.73
N GLU A 253 -9.91 -6.36 2.76
CA GLU A 253 -8.82 -6.84 3.62
C GLU A 253 -9.25 -6.76 5.08
N ASP A 254 -9.35 -7.91 5.73
CA ASP A 254 -9.53 -8.02 7.16
C ASP A 254 -8.15 -7.93 7.87
N ASN A 255 -8.16 -7.84 9.19
CA ASN A 255 -6.95 -7.72 10.01
C ASN A 255 -6.00 -8.92 9.85
N SER A 256 -6.53 -10.13 9.65
CA SER A 256 -5.75 -11.34 9.35
C SER A 256 -5.01 -11.24 8.01
N ASP A 257 -5.65 -10.63 6.98
CA ASP A 257 -5.07 -10.49 5.64
C ASP A 257 -3.89 -9.51 5.64
N MET A 258 -3.86 -8.57 6.59
CA MET A 258 -2.81 -7.55 6.70
C MET A 258 -1.58 -8.03 7.46
N SER A 259 -1.62 -9.21 8.09
CA SER A 259 -0.49 -9.75 8.85
C SER A 259 0.56 -10.37 7.94
N GLU A 260 1.82 -9.94 8.09
CA GLU A 260 3.00 -10.47 7.38
C GLU A 260 2.88 -10.47 5.84
N SER A 261 1.89 -9.78 5.27
CA SER A 261 1.54 -9.84 3.86
C SER A 261 1.94 -8.60 3.05
N TYR A 262 2.59 -7.63 3.67
CA TYR A 262 3.09 -6.41 3.04
C TYR A 262 4.62 -6.37 3.06
N LEU A 263 5.23 -5.97 1.93
CA LEU A 263 6.61 -5.53 1.91
C LEU A 263 6.62 -4.04 2.23
N MET A 264 7.05 -3.68 3.44
CA MET A 264 7.07 -2.29 3.89
C MET A 264 8.49 -1.87 4.25
N VAL A 265 8.86 -0.65 3.84
CA VAL A 265 10.12 0.00 4.18
C VAL A 265 9.79 1.30 4.92
N ASP A 266 10.43 1.54 6.05
CA ASP A 266 10.23 2.74 6.86
C ASP A 266 11.03 3.94 6.33
N PRO A 267 10.80 5.17 6.85
CA PRO A 267 11.53 6.36 6.40
C PRO A 267 13.05 6.31 6.64
N TYR A 268 13.50 5.40 7.49
CA TYR A 268 14.92 5.22 7.84
C TYR A 268 15.63 4.12 7.02
N GLY A 269 14.88 3.49 6.08
CA GLY A 269 15.41 2.43 5.21
C GLY A 269 15.53 1.07 5.89
N ARG A 270 14.59 0.71 6.75
CA ARG A 270 14.46 -0.62 7.35
C ARG A 270 13.21 -1.29 6.80
N PHE A 271 13.23 -2.58 6.60
CA PHE A 271 11.97 -3.31 6.47
C PHE A 271 11.23 -3.29 7.80
N PHE A 272 9.90 -3.23 7.73
CA PHE A 272 9.07 -3.34 8.92
C PHE A 272 7.76 -4.06 8.63
N GLN A 273 7.15 -4.63 9.67
CA GLN A 273 5.90 -5.37 9.59
C GLN A 273 5.12 -5.23 10.87
N ASN A 274 3.79 -5.38 10.78
CA ASN A 274 2.95 -5.51 11.96
C ASN A 274 3.37 -6.74 12.75
N GLN A 275 3.36 -6.65 14.08
CA GLN A 275 3.56 -7.83 14.91
C GLN A 275 2.40 -8.81 14.74
N ALA A 276 2.68 -10.10 14.97
CA ALA A 276 1.67 -11.15 14.93
C ALA A 276 0.50 -10.85 15.88
N ALA A 277 -0.67 -11.42 15.58
CA ALA A 277 -1.91 -11.22 16.33
C ALA A 277 -1.71 -11.28 17.86
N GLY A 278 -2.24 -10.28 18.56
CA GLY A 278 -2.14 -10.15 20.03
C GLY A 278 -0.94 -9.34 20.54
N LYS A 279 0.00 -8.94 19.68
CA LYS A 279 1.09 -8.03 20.05
C LYS A 279 0.91 -6.68 19.36
N ARG A 280 1.12 -5.59 20.11
CA ARG A 280 1.06 -4.22 19.55
C ARG A 280 2.42 -3.79 19.02
N GLY A 281 2.43 -2.95 17.97
CA GLY A 281 3.62 -2.33 17.40
C GLY A 281 4.18 -3.05 16.18
N TYR A 282 5.44 -2.78 15.88
CA TYR A 282 6.13 -3.23 14.67
C TYR A 282 7.39 -4.01 14.97
N LEU A 283 7.72 -4.93 14.08
CA LEU A 283 9.04 -5.52 13.93
C LEU A 283 9.81 -4.73 12.87
N TYR A 284 11.07 -4.44 13.14
CA TYR A 284 11.98 -3.75 12.23
C TYR A 284 13.19 -4.61 11.93
N SER A 285 13.63 -4.61 10.68
CA SER A 285 14.92 -5.18 10.32
C SER A 285 16.07 -4.23 10.69
N ARG A 286 17.30 -4.72 10.54
CA ARG A 286 18.46 -3.84 10.42
C ARG A 286 18.30 -2.89 9.22
N PRO A 287 19.02 -1.74 9.18
CA PRO A 287 18.97 -0.83 8.04
C PRO A 287 19.47 -1.49 6.74
N ILE A 288 18.76 -1.27 5.64
CA ILE A 288 19.04 -1.88 4.34
C ILE A 288 20.38 -1.41 3.77
N LEU A 289 20.67 -0.10 3.82
CA LEU A 289 21.86 0.46 3.17
C LEU A 289 23.19 -0.12 3.67
N PRO A 290 23.43 -0.26 4.99
CA PRO A 290 24.71 -0.83 5.45
C PRO A 290 24.78 -2.36 5.38
N SER A 291 23.64 -3.07 5.29
CA SER A 291 23.61 -4.53 5.40
C SER A 291 23.23 -5.25 4.11
N GLY A 292 22.70 -4.52 3.14
CA GLY A 292 22.08 -5.08 1.93
C GLY A 292 20.64 -5.53 2.15
N ALA A 293 19.83 -5.47 1.09
CA ALA A 293 18.41 -5.84 1.15
C ALA A 293 18.19 -7.32 1.51
N ALA A 294 19.09 -8.22 1.05
CA ALA A 294 18.99 -9.65 1.36
C ALA A 294 19.11 -9.91 2.87
N ALA A 295 20.15 -9.37 3.51
CA ALA A 295 20.38 -9.56 4.94
C ALA A 295 19.29 -8.89 5.80
N ALA A 296 18.85 -7.70 5.42
CA ALA A 296 17.77 -7.03 6.13
C ALA A 296 16.42 -7.78 5.97
N PHE A 297 16.13 -8.28 4.77
CA PHE A 297 14.86 -8.98 4.50
C PHE A 297 14.80 -10.36 5.18
N SER A 298 15.94 -11.04 5.37
CA SER A 298 15.98 -12.33 6.06
C SER A 298 15.53 -12.27 7.53
N GLU A 299 15.48 -11.09 8.13
CA GLU A 299 14.97 -10.86 9.50
C GLU A 299 13.43 -10.71 9.53
N MET A 300 12.79 -10.63 8.37
CA MET A 300 11.34 -10.41 8.26
C MET A 300 10.61 -11.72 7.97
N ARG A 301 9.39 -11.81 8.49
CA ARG A 301 8.46 -12.85 8.09
C ARG A 301 7.60 -12.33 6.96
N PHE A 302 7.46 -13.11 5.90
CA PHE A 302 6.62 -12.73 4.78
C PHE A 302 5.70 -13.88 4.39
N ASN A 303 4.41 -13.59 4.27
CA ASN A 303 3.38 -14.55 3.85
C ASN A 303 3.07 -14.35 2.35
N PRO A 304 3.66 -15.15 1.44
CA PRO A 304 3.42 -15.03 0.01
C PRO A 304 1.96 -15.29 -0.39
N ALA A 305 1.27 -16.19 0.30
CA ALA A 305 -0.13 -16.51 0.02
C ALA A 305 -1.03 -15.31 0.38
N GLY A 306 -0.85 -14.71 1.55
CA GLY A 306 -1.54 -13.50 1.97
C GLY A 306 -1.20 -12.30 1.09
N PHE A 307 0.04 -12.18 0.59
CA PHE A 307 0.39 -11.18 -0.41
C PHE A 307 -0.41 -11.37 -1.70
N ARG A 308 -0.42 -12.59 -2.24
CA ARG A 308 -1.11 -12.94 -3.48
C ARG A 308 -2.62 -12.68 -3.40
N SER A 309 -3.29 -13.12 -2.34
CA SER A 309 -4.75 -12.99 -2.20
C SER A 309 -5.26 -11.56 -2.39
N ARG A 310 -4.44 -10.56 -2.07
CA ARG A 310 -4.77 -9.15 -2.22
C ARG A 310 -4.66 -8.62 -3.66
N TYR A 311 -4.01 -9.37 -4.56
CA TYR A 311 -3.81 -9.00 -5.96
C TYR A 311 -4.56 -9.92 -6.94
N THR A 312 -5.06 -11.05 -6.49
CA THR A 312 -6.03 -11.83 -7.25
C THR A 312 -7.38 -11.16 -7.10
N THR A 313 -7.81 -10.42 -8.10
CA THR A 313 -9.19 -9.99 -8.25
C THR A 313 -10.11 -11.20 -8.30
N ALA A 314 -11.38 -11.02 -7.90
CA ALA A 314 -12.41 -12.04 -8.03
C ALA A 314 -12.41 -12.64 -9.46
N PRO A 315 -12.80 -13.91 -9.66
CA PRO A 315 -12.66 -14.64 -10.92
C PRO A 315 -13.39 -13.89 -12.05
N GLY A 316 -12.62 -13.25 -12.93
CA GLY A 316 -13.11 -12.47 -14.07
C GLY A 316 -12.01 -11.80 -14.90
N GLU A 317 -10.78 -11.70 -14.39
CA GLU A 317 -9.63 -11.18 -15.16
C GLU A 317 -8.61 -12.29 -15.44
N ALA A 318 -9.00 -13.19 -16.34
CA ALA A 318 -8.09 -14.02 -17.11
C ALA A 318 -8.25 -13.61 -18.57
N SER A 319 -7.38 -12.75 -19.06
CA SER A 319 -7.02 -12.65 -20.46
C SER A 319 -5.79 -11.75 -20.64
#